data_f94db2ccc73a6f3b33232a11e5eab18c
#
_entry.id   f94db2ccc73a6f3b33232a11e5eab18c
#
_cell.length_a   1.000
_cell.length_b   1.000
_cell.length_c   1.000
_cell.angle_alpha   90.00
_cell.angle_beta   90.00
_cell.angle_gamma   90.00
#
_symmetry.space_group_name_H-M   'P 1'
#
loop_
_entity.id
_entity.type
_entity.pdbx_description
1 polymer ?
#
loop_
_entity_poly.entity_id
_entity_poly.type
_entity_poly.pdbx_seq_one_letter_code
_entity_poly.pdbx_strand_id
1 'polypeptide(L)'
;MLRVKIQIVEEVASVEDFLRLRKISGLSERPLEAAIKALPRSLCGVHIIIDGVAIGMGRIVGDGALNFEILDIAVDPKYQKQGFGRIIMEHIMAYLDKEAPVGCYITLMADVPALYEKFGFALAQPESDGMYIIK
;
A
#
# COMPACT_ATOMS: atom_id res chain seq x y z
N MET A 1 -29.16 -17.14 -0.13
CA MET A 1 -28.33 -15.97 -0.45
C MET A 1 -26.90 -16.24 -0.07
N LEU A 2 -25.99 -16.11 -1.01
CA LEU A 2 -24.57 -16.23 -0.73
C LEU A 2 -24.04 -14.91 -0.15
N ARG A 3 -23.35 -15.03 0.98
CA ARG A 3 -22.68 -13.88 1.58
C ARG A 3 -21.21 -13.91 1.21
N VAL A 4 -20.72 -12.81 0.67
CA VAL A 4 -19.28 -12.63 0.44
C VAL A 4 -18.62 -12.36 1.78
N LYS A 5 -17.61 -13.15 2.11
CA LYS A 5 -16.84 -12.98 3.34
C LYS A 5 -15.64 -12.07 3.08
N ILE A 6 -15.69 -10.86 3.62
CA ILE A 6 -14.62 -9.88 3.49
C ILE A 6 -13.89 -9.79 4.83
N GLN A 7 -12.57 -9.94 4.81
CA GLN A 7 -11.72 -9.75 5.98
C GLN A 7 -10.68 -8.69 5.68
N ILE A 8 -10.50 -7.78 6.61
CA ILE A 8 -9.44 -6.76 6.54
C ILE A 8 -8.44 -7.12 7.63
N VAL A 9 -7.20 -7.42 7.21
CA VAL A 9 -6.13 -7.86 8.10
C VAL A 9 -5.08 -6.76 8.18
N GLU A 10 -4.82 -6.26 9.39
CA GLU A 10 -3.82 -5.20 9.61
C GLU A 10 -2.42 -5.77 9.74
N GLU A 11 -1.99 -6.50 8.71
CA GLU A 11 -0.67 -7.08 8.56
C GLU A 11 -0.30 -7.07 7.09
N VAL A 12 0.99 -7.11 6.78
CA VAL A 12 1.43 -7.27 5.38
C VAL A 12 0.92 -8.58 4.81
N ALA A 13 0.62 -8.59 3.53
CA ALA A 13 0.27 -9.81 2.81
C ALA A 13 1.44 -10.80 2.87
N SER A 14 1.15 -12.08 2.69
CA SER A 14 2.20 -13.09 2.54
C SER A 14 3.08 -12.76 1.33
N VAL A 15 4.30 -13.26 1.32
CA VAL A 15 5.21 -13.08 0.18
C VAL A 15 4.56 -13.55 -1.12
N GLU A 16 3.91 -14.70 -1.08
CA GLU A 16 3.22 -15.27 -2.24
C GLU A 16 2.12 -14.34 -2.74
N ASP A 17 1.24 -13.87 -1.85
CA ASP A 17 0.16 -12.95 -2.22
C ASP A 17 0.69 -11.60 -2.67
N PHE A 18 1.73 -11.10 -2.02
CA PHE A 18 2.39 -9.84 -2.40
C PHE A 18 2.90 -9.90 -3.85
N LEU A 19 3.64 -10.94 -4.20
CA LEU A 19 4.18 -11.08 -5.55
C LEU A 19 3.08 -11.27 -6.59
N ARG A 20 2.07 -12.05 -6.27
CA ARG A 20 0.93 -12.27 -7.15
C ARG A 20 0.14 -10.98 -7.39
N LEU A 21 -0.20 -10.25 -6.32
CA LEU A 21 -0.96 -9.01 -6.44
C LEU A 21 -0.20 -7.94 -7.23
N ARG A 22 1.10 -7.84 -7.03
CA ARG A 22 1.91 -6.91 -7.84
C ARG A 22 1.82 -7.26 -9.32
N LYS A 23 1.96 -8.54 -9.64
CA LYS A 23 1.93 -9.01 -11.02
C LYS A 23 0.58 -8.75 -11.68
N ILE A 24 -0.52 -9.18 -11.05
CA ILE A 24 -1.85 -9.07 -11.67
C ILE A 24 -2.37 -7.64 -11.71
N SER A 25 -1.90 -6.77 -10.83
CA SER A 25 -2.30 -5.36 -10.82
C SER A 25 -1.45 -4.47 -11.74
N GLY A 26 -0.42 -5.04 -12.38
CA GLY A 26 0.43 -4.30 -13.30
C GLY A 26 1.61 -3.57 -12.67
N LEU A 27 1.92 -3.84 -11.40
CA LEU A 27 3.11 -3.28 -10.77
C LEU A 27 4.35 -4.07 -11.21
N SER A 28 5.52 -3.42 -11.15
CA SER A 28 6.77 -4.05 -11.54
C SER A 28 7.08 -5.28 -10.69
N GLU A 29 7.75 -6.26 -11.29
CA GLU A 29 8.17 -7.46 -10.57
C GLU A 29 9.20 -7.14 -9.49
N ARG A 30 9.19 -7.92 -8.43
CA ARG A 30 10.18 -7.86 -7.36
C ARG A 30 10.80 -9.23 -7.16
N PRO A 31 12.11 -9.29 -6.86
CA PRO A 31 12.77 -10.56 -6.59
C PRO A 31 12.20 -11.23 -5.34
N LEU A 32 12.00 -12.54 -5.40
CA LEU A 32 11.47 -13.32 -4.29
C LEU A 32 12.31 -13.14 -3.01
N GLU A 33 13.63 -13.26 -3.13
CA GLU A 33 14.53 -13.14 -1.98
C GLU A 33 14.43 -11.75 -1.31
N ALA A 34 14.29 -10.70 -2.13
CA ALA A 34 14.15 -9.35 -1.61
C ALA A 34 12.80 -9.17 -0.89
N ALA A 35 11.73 -9.75 -1.42
CA ALA A 35 10.42 -9.69 -0.81
C ALA A 35 10.40 -10.40 0.56
N ILE A 36 11.02 -11.58 0.66
CA ILE A 36 11.15 -12.32 1.91
C ILE A 36 11.85 -11.47 2.98
N LYS A 37 12.87 -10.72 2.59
CA LYS A 37 13.62 -9.86 3.50
C LYS A 37 12.85 -8.60 3.86
N ALA A 38 12.17 -8.00 2.89
CA ALA A 38 11.57 -6.67 3.02
C ALA A 38 10.26 -6.66 3.79
N LEU A 39 9.34 -7.59 3.52
CA LEU A 39 8.00 -7.54 4.08
C LEU A 39 7.97 -7.53 5.60
N PRO A 40 8.78 -8.34 6.32
CA PRO A 40 8.82 -8.28 7.78
C PRO A 40 9.33 -6.96 8.36
N ARG A 41 9.99 -6.13 7.55
CA ARG A 41 10.54 -4.84 7.96
C ARG A 41 9.57 -3.67 7.72
N SER A 42 8.36 -3.96 7.27
CA SER A 42 7.34 -2.93 7.10
C SER A 42 6.91 -2.37 8.46
N LEU A 43 6.68 -1.06 8.52
CA LEU A 43 6.15 -0.42 9.72
C LEU A 43 4.68 -0.77 9.92
N CYS A 44 3.95 -0.90 8.82
CA CYS A 44 2.53 -1.19 8.83
C CYS A 44 2.18 -1.93 7.54
N GLY A 45 1.19 -2.77 7.61
CA GLY A 45 0.63 -3.43 6.45
C GLY A 45 -0.86 -3.62 6.60
N VAL A 46 -1.53 -3.77 5.48
CA VAL A 46 -2.95 -4.11 5.42
C VAL A 46 -3.17 -4.96 4.19
N HIS A 47 -4.02 -5.96 4.30
CA HIS A 47 -4.48 -6.71 3.13
C HIS A 47 -5.94 -7.11 3.32
N ILE A 48 -6.62 -7.30 2.20
CA ILE A 48 -8.05 -7.62 2.17
C ILE A 48 -8.20 -9.02 1.60
N ILE A 49 -8.95 -9.84 2.31
CA ILE A 49 -9.23 -11.23 1.90
C ILE A 49 -10.72 -11.33 1.58
N ILE A 50 -11.05 -11.86 0.41
CA ILE A 50 -12.43 -12.19 0.03
C ILE A 50 -12.48 -13.68 -0.27
N ASP A 51 -13.35 -14.38 0.46
CA ASP A 51 -13.53 -15.84 0.31
C ASP A 51 -12.19 -16.61 0.34
N GLY A 52 -11.33 -16.22 1.27
CA GLY A 52 -10.06 -16.91 1.50
C GLY A 52 -8.90 -16.47 0.58
N VAL A 53 -9.12 -15.52 -0.32
CA VAL A 53 -8.10 -15.06 -1.27
C VAL A 53 -7.77 -13.59 -1.04
N ALA A 54 -6.49 -13.26 -0.93
CA ALA A 54 -6.06 -11.87 -0.81
C ALA A 54 -6.27 -11.15 -2.13
N ILE A 55 -7.06 -10.07 -2.09
CA ILE A 55 -7.45 -9.30 -3.30
C ILE A 55 -6.90 -7.88 -3.30
N GLY A 56 -6.33 -7.43 -2.20
CA GLY A 56 -5.78 -6.08 -2.12
C GLY A 56 -4.79 -5.97 -0.98
N MET A 57 -3.89 -5.00 -1.08
CA MET A 57 -2.83 -4.81 -0.10
C MET A 57 -2.27 -3.39 -0.11
N GLY A 58 -1.55 -3.06 0.94
CA GLY A 58 -0.73 -1.85 1.04
C GLY A 58 0.20 -1.95 2.22
N ARG A 59 1.27 -1.15 2.24
CA ARG A 59 2.20 -1.13 3.36
C ARG A 59 2.92 0.21 3.49
N ILE A 60 3.55 0.41 4.63
CA ILE A 60 4.33 1.60 4.95
C ILE A 60 5.73 1.16 5.37
N VAL A 61 6.73 1.85 4.83
CA VAL A 61 8.13 1.72 5.27
C VAL A 61 8.66 3.08 5.72
N GLY A 62 9.77 3.09 6.43
CA GLY A 62 10.40 4.34 6.86
C GLY A 62 11.18 4.14 8.16
N ASP A 63 11.63 5.25 8.72
CA ASP A 63 12.36 5.23 9.99
C ASP A 63 11.44 5.25 11.23
N GLY A 64 10.15 5.40 11.02
CA GLY A 64 9.18 5.42 12.11
C GLY A 64 9.04 6.77 12.81
N ALA A 65 9.72 7.80 12.34
CA ALA A 65 9.72 9.11 13.02
C ALA A 65 9.74 10.30 12.07
N LEU A 66 10.70 10.38 11.18
CA LEU A 66 10.86 11.53 10.28
C LEU A 66 10.32 11.27 8.89
N ASN A 67 10.42 10.04 8.41
CA ASN A 67 10.05 9.70 7.04
C ASN A 67 9.22 8.43 7.00
N PHE A 68 8.12 8.50 6.26
CA PHE A 68 7.24 7.38 5.98
C PHE A 68 6.97 7.34 4.48
N GLU A 69 6.98 6.15 3.91
CA GLU A 69 6.63 5.97 2.51
C GLU A 69 5.55 4.91 2.37
N ILE A 70 4.48 5.25 1.66
CA ILE A 70 3.38 4.33 1.38
C ILE A 70 3.72 3.60 0.09
N LEU A 71 3.67 2.28 0.12
CA LEU A 71 4.09 1.42 -0.97
C LEU A 71 3.08 0.33 -1.28
N ASP A 72 3.18 -0.18 -2.49
CA ASP A 72 2.54 -1.44 -2.90
C ASP A 72 1.02 -1.45 -2.73
N ILE A 73 0.38 -0.31 -2.94
CA ILE A 73 -1.07 -0.24 -2.99
C ILE A 73 -1.52 -0.96 -4.26
N ALA A 74 -2.17 -2.08 -4.10
CA ALA A 74 -2.58 -2.91 -5.22
C ALA A 74 -3.91 -3.59 -4.93
N VAL A 75 -4.78 -3.63 -5.93
CA VAL A 75 -6.06 -4.34 -5.87
C VAL A 75 -6.16 -5.23 -7.10
N ASP A 76 -6.54 -6.48 -6.90
CA ASP A 76 -6.81 -7.42 -7.99
C ASP A 76 -7.76 -6.76 -8.99
N PRO A 77 -7.45 -6.77 -10.30
CA PRO A 77 -8.30 -6.15 -11.31
C PRO A 77 -9.78 -6.55 -11.25
N LYS A 78 -10.08 -7.77 -10.82
CA LYS A 78 -11.46 -8.25 -10.66
C LYS A 78 -12.24 -7.47 -9.59
N TYR A 79 -11.53 -6.81 -8.69
CA TYR A 79 -12.12 -6.12 -7.55
C TYR A 79 -11.87 -4.62 -7.57
N GLN A 80 -11.28 -4.09 -8.63
CA GLN A 80 -11.06 -2.65 -8.79
C GLN A 80 -12.38 -1.91 -9.00
N LYS A 81 -12.36 -0.61 -8.70
CA LYS A 81 -13.53 0.29 -8.83
C LYS A 81 -14.68 -0.08 -7.89
N GLN A 82 -14.40 -0.78 -6.80
CA GLN A 82 -15.37 -1.17 -5.79
C GLN A 82 -15.06 -0.60 -4.40
N GLY A 83 -14.09 0.33 -4.32
CA GLY A 83 -13.75 1.00 -3.08
C GLY A 83 -12.69 0.31 -2.23
N PHE A 84 -12.08 -0.77 -2.69
CA PHE A 84 -11.08 -1.48 -1.88
C PHE A 84 -9.77 -0.71 -1.73
N GLY A 85 -9.32 0.01 -2.76
CA GLY A 85 -8.16 0.89 -2.65
C GLY A 85 -8.37 1.98 -1.60
N ARG A 86 -9.56 2.52 -1.52
CA ARG A 86 -9.94 3.49 -0.50
C ARG A 86 -9.89 2.88 0.90
N ILE A 87 -10.43 1.67 1.07
CA ILE A 87 -10.39 0.97 2.36
C ILE A 87 -8.95 0.75 2.82
N ILE A 88 -8.08 0.32 1.91
CA ILE A 88 -6.65 0.15 2.19
C ILE A 88 -6.05 1.47 2.67
N MET A 89 -6.29 2.55 1.95
CA MET A 89 -5.78 3.87 2.33
C MET A 89 -6.34 4.36 3.65
N GLU A 90 -7.60 4.10 3.95
CA GLU A 90 -8.19 4.47 5.24
C GLU A 90 -7.44 3.81 6.41
N HIS A 91 -7.10 2.52 6.28
CA HIS A 91 -6.32 1.82 7.31
C HIS A 91 -4.89 2.35 7.42
N ILE A 92 -4.27 2.65 6.29
CA ILE A 92 -2.92 3.24 6.25
C ILE A 92 -2.92 4.61 6.94
N MET A 93 -3.87 5.46 6.60
CA MET A 93 -3.96 6.79 7.19
C MET A 93 -4.28 6.73 8.70
N ALA A 94 -5.09 5.78 9.13
CA ALA A 94 -5.37 5.58 10.55
C ALA A 94 -4.10 5.22 11.33
N TYR A 95 -3.24 4.37 10.76
CA TYR A 95 -1.92 4.09 11.35
C TYR A 95 -1.06 5.35 11.46
N LEU A 96 -0.98 6.13 10.39
CA LEU A 96 -0.18 7.35 10.37
C LEU A 96 -0.70 8.39 11.37
N ASP A 97 -2.02 8.54 11.48
CA ASP A 97 -2.61 9.47 12.44
C ASP A 97 -2.24 9.11 13.87
N LYS A 98 -2.12 7.82 14.16
CA LYS A 98 -1.78 7.33 15.50
C LYS A 98 -0.28 7.34 15.78
N GLU A 99 0.53 6.92 14.83
CA GLU A 99 1.95 6.60 15.07
C GLU A 99 2.93 7.63 14.52
N ALA A 100 2.56 8.38 13.47
CA ALA A 100 3.47 9.33 12.85
C ALA A 100 3.53 10.63 13.64
N PRO A 101 4.74 11.09 14.04
CA PRO A 101 4.88 12.35 14.77
C PRO A 101 4.53 13.56 13.92
N VAL A 102 4.10 14.65 14.56
CA VAL A 102 3.89 15.93 13.90
C VAL A 102 5.20 16.39 13.29
N GLY A 103 5.14 16.86 12.04
CA GLY A 103 6.32 17.33 11.32
C GLY A 103 7.04 16.28 10.51
N CYS A 104 6.59 15.01 10.55
CA CYS A 104 7.16 13.98 9.70
C CYS A 104 6.80 14.20 8.23
N TYR A 105 7.57 13.58 7.35
CA TYR A 105 7.36 13.61 5.91
C TYR A 105 6.77 12.28 5.45
N ILE A 106 5.61 12.34 4.79
CA ILE A 106 4.92 11.15 4.29
C ILE A 106 4.86 11.24 2.77
N THR A 107 5.44 10.26 2.08
CA THR A 107 5.52 10.26 0.62
C THR A 107 4.91 9.01 0.00
N LEU A 108 4.56 9.12 -1.26
CA LEU A 108 4.19 7.99 -2.10
C LEU A 108 4.45 8.36 -3.57
N MET A 109 4.61 7.33 -4.39
CA MET A 109 4.69 7.50 -5.84
C MET A 109 3.32 7.13 -6.41
N ALA A 110 2.60 8.12 -6.94
CA ALA A 110 1.19 7.96 -7.31
C ALA A 110 1.02 7.62 -8.78
N ASP A 111 0.47 6.44 -9.07
CA ASP A 111 0.02 6.09 -10.42
C ASP A 111 -1.34 6.72 -10.73
N VAL A 112 -2.16 6.90 -9.68
CA VAL A 112 -3.48 7.51 -9.78
C VAL A 112 -3.58 8.64 -8.75
N PRO A 113 -3.06 9.84 -9.04
CA PRO A 113 -3.04 10.94 -8.07
C PRO A 113 -4.40 11.28 -7.45
N ALA A 114 -5.48 11.16 -8.22
CA ALA A 114 -6.82 11.47 -7.74
C ALA A 114 -7.25 10.67 -6.51
N LEU A 115 -6.80 9.41 -6.39
CA LEU A 115 -7.09 8.59 -5.23
C LEU A 115 -6.44 9.18 -3.97
N TYR A 116 -5.19 9.60 -4.08
CA TYR A 116 -4.41 10.07 -2.93
C TYR A 116 -4.73 11.51 -2.54
N GLU A 117 -5.13 12.33 -3.50
CA GLU A 117 -5.57 13.69 -3.22
C GLU A 117 -6.76 13.72 -2.24
N LYS A 118 -7.61 12.71 -2.27
CA LYS A 118 -8.74 12.57 -1.34
C LYS A 118 -8.29 12.41 0.11
N PHE A 119 -7.05 12.00 0.32
CA PHE A 119 -6.45 11.82 1.64
C PHE A 119 -5.49 12.94 2.03
N GLY A 120 -5.47 14.03 1.26
CA GLY A 120 -4.67 15.21 1.57
C GLY A 120 -3.29 15.24 0.93
N PHE A 121 -2.98 14.29 0.06
CA PHE A 121 -1.71 14.29 -0.67
C PHE A 121 -1.75 15.29 -1.82
N ALA A 122 -0.61 15.94 -2.07
CA ALA A 122 -0.44 16.85 -3.18
C ALA A 122 0.83 16.49 -3.95
N LEU A 123 0.86 16.85 -5.22
CA LEU A 123 2.07 16.68 -6.02
C LEU A 123 3.21 17.49 -5.40
N ALA A 124 4.40 16.93 -5.38
CA ALA A 124 5.58 17.62 -4.84
C ALA A 124 6.06 18.76 -5.71
N GLN A 125 5.66 18.77 -6.98
CA GLN A 125 5.97 19.86 -7.91
C GLN A 125 5.25 21.16 -7.52
N PRO A 126 5.82 22.35 -7.81
CA PRO A 126 7.11 22.55 -8.47
C PRO A 126 8.33 22.52 -7.53
N GLU A 127 8.14 22.42 -6.22
CA GLU A 127 9.22 22.51 -5.25
C GLU A 127 10.22 21.35 -5.39
N SER A 128 9.74 20.16 -5.76
CA SER A 128 10.60 19.00 -6.01
C SER A 128 9.96 18.04 -7.00
N ASP A 129 10.79 17.17 -7.56
CA ASP A 129 10.35 16.09 -8.45
C ASP A 129 10.75 14.75 -7.86
N GLY A 130 9.84 13.79 -7.93
CA GLY A 130 10.17 12.42 -7.57
C GLY A 130 11.13 11.83 -8.60
N MET A 131 12.20 11.20 -8.12
CA MET A 131 13.20 10.56 -8.98
C MET A 131 13.48 9.15 -8.48
N TYR A 132 13.89 8.27 -9.39
CA TYR A 132 14.18 6.90 -9.01
C TYR A 132 15.33 6.32 -9.80
N ILE A 133 15.93 5.27 -9.25
CA ILE A 133 16.90 4.43 -9.94
C ILE A 133 16.61 2.98 -9.57
N ILE A 134 16.75 2.09 -10.53
CA ILE A 134 16.66 0.64 -10.31
C ILE A 134 18.07 0.07 -10.42
N LYS A 135 18.48 -0.64 -9.39
CA LYS A 135 19.79 -1.29 -9.37
C LYS A 135 19.74 -2.61 -10.11
#